data_601f6921599d706d0f3d1e8823b9ec89
#
_entry.id   601f6921599d706d0f3d1e8823b9ec89
#
_cell.length_a   1.000
_cell.length_b   1.000
_cell.length_c   1.000
_cell.angle_alpha   90.00
_cell.angle_beta   90.00
_cell.angle_gamma   90.00
#
_symmetry.space_group_name_H-M   'P 1'
#
loop_
_entity.id
_entity.type
_entity.pdbx_description
1 polymer ?
#
loop_
_entity_poly.entity_id
_entity_poly.type
_entity_poly.pdbx_seq_one_letter_code
_entity_poly.pdbx_strand_id
1 'polypeptide(L)'
;MRRIICIILALTLTLLCGCGGRSTGDDVPDYGTPTQRQKEEFVVTPMASGLELESYSCADFSMSVPQGWMVEAATSNAGMYHALRAYDPACSVNQILYILKAEPLFVDDFLKQNYTYWNAAYATFPVMTEESVKGYFDVLPQYLSAVAAEPFYSSLHFPQYENFTVTEAFDATGSLGGAAGVLRAEFTQDGIEAEGMCSVELVPFPIPGLGGYYMAYSTTIVSAEKGMFQNWEDILTRSLGSLDYSGSYTSSAMAQSDAAMQQSQQLSQSANEMQDAIMSSWENRNTSQDIISQKQSDATMGFERVMDTETGKIY
;
A
#
# COMPACT_ATOMS: atom_id res chain seq x y z
N MET A 1 9.96 -35.70 -17.01
CA MET A 1 8.81 -36.39 -17.63
C MET A 1 7.85 -36.83 -16.54
N ARG A 2 6.74 -36.12 -16.37
CA ARG A 2 5.47 -36.66 -15.85
C ARG A 2 4.42 -35.61 -16.09
N ARG A 3 3.49 -35.94 -16.95
CA ARG A 3 2.38 -35.10 -17.43
C ARG A 3 1.30 -35.06 -16.35
N ILE A 4 0.80 -33.85 -16.06
CA ILE A 4 -0.41 -33.64 -15.26
C ILE A 4 -1.56 -33.39 -16.24
N ILE A 5 -2.56 -34.20 -16.12
CA ILE A 5 -3.76 -34.27 -16.96
C ILE A 5 -4.74 -33.22 -16.48
N CYS A 6 -5.13 -32.30 -17.38
CA CYS A 6 -6.27 -31.41 -17.17
C CYS A 6 -7.57 -32.19 -17.37
N ILE A 7 -8.45 -32.17 -16.40
CA ILE A 7 -9.82 -32.66 -16.50
C ILE A 7 -10.73 -31.48 -16.83
N ILE A 8 -11.21 -31.43 -18.06
CA ILE A 8 -12.24 -30.51 -18.52
C ILE A 8 -13.59 -31.17 -18.25
N LEU A 9 -14.42 -30.59 -17.39
CA LEU A 9 -15.79 -31.01 -17.18
C LEU A 9 -16.72 -30.18 -18.06
N ALA A 10 -17.25 -30.81 -19.09
CA ALA A 10 -18.24 -30.23 -19.99
C ALA A 10 -19.62 -30.31 -19.35
N LEU A 11 -20.30 -29.17 -19.19
CA LEU A 11 -21.69 -29.09 -18.75
C LEU A 11 -22.59 -29.10 -19.98
N THR A 12 -23.40 -30.15 -20.11
CA THR A 12 -24.40 -30.32 -21.18
C THR A 12 -25.68 -29.55 -20.83
N LEU A 13 -26.05 -28.67 -21.76
CA LEU A 13 -27.33 -27.94 -21.74
C LEU A 13 -28.43 -28.85 -22.30
N THR A 14 -29.45 -29.15 -21.55
CA THR A 14 -30.68 -29.77 -22.06
C THR A 14 -31.79 -28.73 -22.23
N LEU A 15 -32.10 -28.45 -23.49
CA LEU A 15 -33.30 -27.73 -23.91
C LEU A 15 -34.51 -28.66 -23.87
N LEU A 16 -35.56 -28.26 -23.15
CA LEU A 16 -36.89 -28.85 -23.29
C LEU A 16 -37.88 -27.80 -23.84
N CYS A 17 -38.23 -27.94 -25.10
CA CYS A 17 -39.37 -27.30 -25.72
C CYS A 17 -40.67 -27.98 -25.27
N GLY A 18 -41.63 -27.20 -24.83
CA GLY A 18 -43.01 -27.65 -24.61
C GLY A 18 -43.96 -26.63 -25.22
N CYS A 19 -44.56 -27.00 -26.36
CA CYS A 19 -45.67 -26.30 -26.99
C CYS A 19 -47.00 -26.73 -26.42
N GLY A 20 -47.96 -25.77 -26.37
CA GLY A 20 -49.34 -26.08 -26.62
C GLY A 20 -50.35 -25.62 -25.61
N GLY A 21 -51.30 -24.79 -26.04
CA GLY A 21 -52.57 -24.67 -25.40
C GLY A 21 -53.16 -23.24 -25.35
N ARG A 22 -53.90 -22.90 -26.39
CA ARG A 22 -54.73 -21.70 -26.49
C ARG A 22 -56.03 -21.95 -25.75
N SER A 23 -56.42 -21.09 -24.79
CA SER A 23 -57.77 -20.97 -24.28
C SER A 23 -58.09 -19.50 -24.03
N THR A 24 -59.13 -19.03 -24.64
CA THR A 24 -59.75 -17.71 -24.53
C THR A 24 -60.60 -17.64 -23.23
N GLY A 25 -60.48 -16.53 -22.52
CA GLY A 25 -61.48 -16.23 -21.46
C GLY A 25 -60.97 -15.15 -20.48
N ASP A 26 -61.60 -14.00 -20.59
CA ASP A 26 -61.85 -12.93 -19.62
C ASP A 26 -60.68 -12.29 -18.82
N ASP A 27 -60.46 -11.02 -19.14
CA ASP A 27 -59.62 -10.04 -18.46
C ASP A 27 -60.05 -9.81 -17.01
N VAL A 28 -59.24 -10.29 -16.05
CA VAL A 28 -59.15 -9.76 -14.69
C VAL A 28 -57.66 -9.46 -14.46
N PRO A 29 -57.26 -8.23 -14.10
CA PRO A 29 -55.87 -7.95 -13.79
C PRO A 29 -55.50 -8.65 -12.49
N ASP A 30 -54.77 -9.74 -12.61
CA ASP A 30 -54.13 -10.43 -11.50
C ASP A 30 -53.00 -9.57 -10.97
N TYR A 31 -53.20 -8.91 -9.84
CA TYR A 31 -52.14 -8.34 -9.05
C TYR A 31 -51.31 -9.50 -8.48
N GLY A 32 -50.35 -9.94 -9.30
CA GLY A 32 -49.45 -11.02 -8.94
C GLY A 32 -48.86 -10.85 -7.56
N THR A 33 -48.98 -11.89 -6.77
CA THR A 33 -48.34 -12.08 -5.48
C THR A 33 -46.87 -11.67 -5.59
N PRO A 34 -46.33 -10.82 -4.69
CA PRO A 34 -44.92 -10.41 -4.77
C PRO A 34 -44.06 -11.67 -4.65
N THR A 35 -43.39 -12.00 -5.74
CA THR A 35 -42.38 -13.04 -5.73
C THR A 35 -41.36 -12.64 -4.67
N GLN A 36 -41.26 -13.42 -3.60
CA GLN A 36 -40.17 -13.25 -2.63
C GLN A 36 -38.86 -13.30 -3.41
N ARG A 37 -38.23 -12.13 -3.58
CA ARG A 37 -36.85 -12.09 -4.01
C ARG A 37 -36.04 -12.85 -2.98
N GLN A 38 -35.45 -13.95 -3.41
CA GLN A 38 -34.43 -14.62 -2.61
C GLN A 38 -33.41 -13.54 -2.22
N LYS A 39 -33.29 -13.36 -0.91
CA LYS A 39 -32.24 -12.53 -0.34
C LYS A 39 -30.92 -13.21 -0.73
N GLU A 40 -30.23 -12.72 -1.71
CA GLU A 40 -28.85 -13.13 -1.94
C GLU A 40 -28.08 -12.72 -0.69
N GLU A 41 -27.71 -13.70 0.08
CA GLU A 41 -26.88 -13.54 1.25
C GLU A 41 -25.47 -13.29 0.72
N PHE A 42 -25.06 -12.01 0.67
CA PHE A 42 -23.67 -11.66 0.40
C PHE A 42 -22.83 -12.22 1.55
N VAL A 43 -22.21 -13.36 1.30
CA VAL A 43 -21.19 -13.89 2.20
C VAL A 43 -19.96 -13.00 2.01
N VAL A 44 -19.85 -11.96 2.83
CA VAL A 44 -18.59 -11.24 3.00
C VAL A 44 -17.64 -12.24 3.67
N THR A 45 -16.73 -12.78 2.90
CA THR A 45 -15.66 -13.62 3.44
C THR A 45 -14.60 -12.68 3.99
N PRO A 46 -14.45 -12.53 5.31
CA PRO A 46 -13.37 -11.74 5.89
C PRO A 46 -12.08 -12.55 5.72
N MET A 47 -11.32 -12.32 4.64
CA MET A 47 -10.15 -13.15 4.36
C MET A 47 -8.91 -12.81 5.18
N ALA A 48 -8.72 -11.57 5.57
CA ALA A 48 -7.51 -11.18 6.29
C ALA A 48 -7.74 -10.81 7.76
N SER A 49 -8.96 -10.46 8.16
CA SER A 49 -9.27 -10.08 9.54
C SER A 49 -9.16 -11.23 10.57
N GLY A 50 -8.99 -12.48 10.10
CA GLY A 50 -8.78 -13.65 10.94
C GLY A 50 -7.34 -14.11 11.05
N LEU A 51 -6.37 -13.44 10.38
CA LEU A 51 -4.97 -13.79 10.51
C LEU A 51 -4.43 -13.32 11.87
N GLU A 52 -3.74 -14.23 12.55
CA GLU A 52 -3.00 -13.88 13.76
C GLU A 52 -1.69 -13.18 13.38
N LEU A 53 -1.28 -12.22 14.22
CA LEU A 53 0.03 -11.59 14.11
C LEU A 53 1.02 -12.38 14.97
N GLU A 54 2.20 -12.63 14.42
CA GLU A 54 3.34 -13.18 15.16
C GLU A 54 4.45 -12.13 15.28
N SER A 55 5.20 -12.18 16.37
CA SER A 55 6.29 -11.25 16.60
C SER A 55 7.54 -11.68 15.84
N TYR A 56 8.07 -10.77 15.04
CA TYR A 56 9.41 -10.87 14.46
C TYR A 56 10.36 -9.92 15.18
N SER A 57 11.59 -10.35 15.42
CA SER A 57 12.63 -9.47 15.98
C SER A 57 14.02 -9.86 15.46
N CYS A 58 14.83 -8.84 15.23
CA CYS A 58 16.24 -8.98 14.91
C CYS A 58 17.09 -8.02 15.80
N ALA A 59 18.35 -7.81 15.46
CA ALA A 59 19.22 -6.91 16.25
C ALA A 59 18.76 -5.43 16.14
N ASP A 60 18.17 -5.05 15.01
CA ASP A 60 17.90 -3.66 14.65
C ASP A 60 16.47 -3.22 14.98
N PHE A 61 15.50 -4.12 14.86
CA PHE A 61 14.08 -3.81 15.07
C PHE A 61 13.25 -5.02 15.49
N SER A 62 12.04 -4.74 15.94
CA SER A 62 10.96 -5.72 16.10
C SER A 62 9.69 -5.21 15.42
N MET A 63 8.86 -6.13 14.97
CA MET A 63 7.52 -5.85 14.44
C MET A 63 6.63 -7.09 14.57
N SER A 64 5.33 -6.89 14.47
CA SER A 64 4.35 -7.97 14.37
C SER A 64 3.97 -8.14 12.91
N VAL A 65 4.06 -9.35 12.38
CA VAL A 65 3.71 -9.67 10.99
C VAL A 65 2.62 -10.72 10.96
N PRO A 66 1.81 -10.82 9.89
CA PRO A 66 0.89 -11.93 9.75
C PRO A 66 1.63 -13.27 9.82
N GLN A 67 1.02 -14.23 10.50
CA GLN A 67 1.63 -15.54 10.72
C GLN A 67 2.02 -16.21 9.39
N GLY A 68 3.26 -16.70 9.33
CA GLY A 68 3.83 -17.36 8.16
C GLY A 68 4.41 -16.43 7.11
N TRP A 69 4.42 -15.11 7.36
CA TRP A 69 5.06 -14.16 6.46
C TRP A 69 6.58 -14.20 6.55
N MET A 70 7.22 -13.90 5.45
CA MET A 70 8.68 -13.71 5.40
C MET A 70 9.05 -12.26 5.69
N VAL A 71 10.13 -12.04 6.44
CA VAL A 71 10.69 -10.72 6.69
C VAL A 71 12.12 -10.69 6.22
N GLU A 72 12.42 -9.77 5.33
CA GLU A 72 13.76 -9.46 4.85
C GLU A 72 14.13 -8.05 5.28
N ALA A 73 15.36 -7.82 5.67
CA ALA A 73 15.83 -6.48 6.03
C ALA A 73 17.29 -6.29 5.65
N ALA A 74 17.63 -5.03 5.40
CA ALA A 74 18.99 -4.61 5.14
C ALA A 74 19.28 -3.33 5.93
N THR A 75 20.44 -3.28 6.57
CA THR A 75 20.89 -2.14 7.35
C THR A 75 22.33 -1.82 6.98
N SER A 76 22.63 -0.56 6.68
CA SER A 76 24.03 -0.14 6.49
C SER A 76 24.78 -0.18 7.82
N ASN A 77 26.09 -0.39 7.75
CA ASN A 77 26.97 -0.39 8.93
C ASN A 77 26.89 0.90 9.77
N ALA A 78 26.40 1.98 9.16
CA ALA A 78 26.23 3.27 9.83
C ALA A 78 24.85 3.46 10.44
N GLY A 79 23.92 2.48 10.28
CA GLY A 79 22.55 2.62 10.76
C GLY A 79 21.71 3.70 10.08
N MET A 80 22.29 4.40 9.08
CA MET A 80 21.61 5.52 8.40
C MET A 80 20.64 5.06 7.32
N TYR A 81 20.88 3.88 6.77
CA TYR A 81 20.04 3.29 5.72
C TYR A 81 19.50 1.98 6.23
N HIS A 82 18.20 1.90 6.30
CA HIS A 82 17.49 0.70 6.68
C HIS A 82 16.31 0.51 5.74
N ALA A 83 16.11 -0.70 5.29
CA ALA A 83 14.93 -1.08 4.56
C ALA A 83 14.49 -2.48 5.02
N LEU A 84 13.19 -2.70 5.04
CA LEU A 84 12.59 -4.00 5.32
C LEU A 84 11.45 -4.29 4.36
N ARG A 85 11.24 -5.56 4.14
CA ARG A 85 10.09 -6.10 3.42
C ARG A 85 9.50 -7.26 4.20
N ALA A 86 8.22 -7.17 4.54
CA ALA A 86 7.45 -8.29 5.07
C ALA A 86 6.40 -8.66 4.02
N TYR A 87 6.30 -9.95 3.67
CA TYR A 87 5.41 -10.38 2.59
C TYR A 87 4.91 -11.81 2.77
N ASP A 88 3.75 -12.08 2.17
CA ASP A 88 3.18 -13.41 2.08
C ASP A 88 3.97 -14.25 1.04
N PRO A 89 4.64 -15.36 1.43
CA PRO A 89 5.36 -16.19 0.48
C PRO A 89 4.45 -16.89 -0.55
N ALA A 90 3.15 -16.97 -0.29
CA ALA A 90 2.18 -17.51 -1.23
C ALA A 90 1.72 -16.48 -2.28
N CYS A 91 1.75 -15.19 -1.93
CA CYS A 91 1.34 -14.08 -2.81
C CYS A 91 2.18 -12.83 -2.49
N SER A 92 3.30 -12.67 -3.16
CA SER A 92 4.34 -11.66 -2.84
C SER A 92 3.90 -10.20 -2.94
N VAL A 93 2.74 -9.93 -3.55
CA VAL A 93 2.13 -8.59 -3.62
C VAL A 93 1.39 -8.21 -2.33
N ASN A 94 1.03 -9.20 -1.49
CA ASN A 94 0.56 -8.95 -0.14
C ASN A 94 1.78 -8.64 0.71
N GLN A 95 2.11 -7.36 0.89
CA GLN A 95 3.38 -6.97 1.48
C GLN A 95 3.35 -5.62 2.18
N ILE A 96 4.37 -5.43 3.00
CA ILE A 96 4.82 -4.15 3.56
C ILE A 96 6.25 -3.95 3.08
N LEU A 97 6.53 -2.87 2.37
CA LEU A 97 7.87 -2.38 2.10
C LEU A 97 8.07 -1.07 2.87
N TYR A 98 9.12 -0.99 3.65
CA TYR A 98 9.51 0.22 4.37
C TYR A 98 10.98 0.54 4.09
N ILE A 99 11.25 1.82 3.75
CA ILE A 99 12.60 2.34 3.53
C ILE A 99 12.76 3.58 4.40
N LEU A 100 13.64 3.52 5.37
CA LEU A 100 13.87 4.61 6.32
C LEU A 100 14.37 5.87 5.62
N LYS A 101 15.32 5.73 4.70
CA LYS A 101 15.91 6.84 3.96
C LYS A 101 16.35 6.39 2.57
N ALA A 102 16.01 7.16 1.55
CA ALA A 102 16.44 6.97 0.18
C ALA A 102 17.05 8.27 -0.35
N GLU A 103 18.31 8.19 -0.83
CA GLU A 103 19.05 9.31 -1.42
C GLU A 103 20.20 8.82 -2.33
N PRO A 104 20.67 9.62 -3.27
CA PRO A 104 20.11 10.88 -3.71
C PRO A 104 18.95 10.68 -4.70
N LEU A 105 17.94 11.56 -4.63
CA LEU A 105 16.92 11.68 -5.66
C LEU A 105 17.26 12.90 -6.52
N PHE A 106 17.89 12.67 -7.65
CA PHE A 106 18.32 13.73 -8.56
C PHE A 106 17.11 14.42 -9.19
N VAL A 107 17.19 15.74 -9.34
CA VAL A 107 16.15 16.55 -10.02
C VAL A 107 16.65 17.12 -11.35
N ASP A 108 17.95 16.98 -11.62
CA ASP A 108 18.55 17.38 -12.89
C ASP A 108 19.71 16.45 -13.30
N ASP A 109 19.97 16.38 -14.60
CA ASP A 109 21.02 15.57 -15.16
C ASP A 109 22.43 16.10 -14.86
N PHE A 110 22.59 17.40 -14.63
CA PHE A 110 23.89 18.00 -14.36
C PHE A 110 24.44 17.50 -13.03
N LEU A 111 23.64 17.55 -11.97
CA LEU A 111 24.03 17.03 -10.67
C LEU A 111 24.26 15.51 -10.74
N LYS A 112 23.38 14.76 -11.40
CA LYS A 112 23.54 13.32 -11.60
C LYS A 112 24.88 13.00 -12.28
N GLN A 113 25.26 13.71 -13.34
CA GLN A 113 26.54 13.53 -14.04
C GLN A 113 27.72 13.81 -13.11
N ASN A 114 27.69 14.86 -12.29
CA ASN A 114 28.73 15.16 -11.31
C ASN A 114 28.87 14.00 -10.30
N TYR A 115 27.77 13.45 -9.78
CA TYR A 115 27.82 12.31 -8.88
C TYR A 115 28.32 11.04 -9.57
N THR A 116 27.90 10.81 -10.81
CA THR A 116 28.35 9.67 -11.62
C THR A 116 29.89 9.72 -11.90
N TYR A 117 30.47 10.92 -11.99
CA TYR A 117 31.90 11.06 -12.12
C TYR A 117 32.65 10.47 -10.92
N TRP A 118 32.08 10.61 -9.71
CA TRP A 118 32.71 10.09 -8.48
C TRP A 118 32.34 8.64 -8.21
N ASN A 119 31.13 8.22 -8.56
CA ASN A 119 30.65 6.84 -8.41
C ASN A 119 29.74 6.47 -9.59
N ALA A 120 30.24 5.56 -10.43
CA ALA A 120 29.56 5.11 -11.64
C ALA A 120 28.16 4.46 -11.36
N ALA A 121 27.90 4.00 -10.15
CA ALA A 121 26.59 3.44 -9.76
C ALA A 121 25.46 4.46 -9.95
N TYR A 122 25.72 5.75 -9.74
CA TYR A 122 24.69 6.78 -9.91
C TYR A 122 24.21 6.98 -11.35
N ALA A 123 24.90 6.40 -12.36
CA ALA A 123 24.43 6.44 -13.73
C ALA A 123 23.05 5.77 -13.91
N THR A 124 22.74 4.78 -13.10
CA THR A 124 21.48 4.01 -13.15
C THR A 124 20.33 4.67 -12.40
N PHE A 125 20.62 5.65 -11.53
CA PHE A 125 19.61 6.33 -10.74
C PHE A 125 18.69 7.18 -11.63
N PRO A 126 17.39 7.26 -11.34
CA PRO A 126 16.49 8.14 -12.09
C PRO A 126 16.72 9.60 -11.78
N VAL A 127 16.18 10.45 -12.66
CA VAL A 127 16.00 11.89 -12.40
C VAL A 127 14.51 12.15 -12.21
N MET A 128 14.14 12.69 -11.05
CA MET A 128 12.79 13.06 -10.71
C MET A 128 12.44 14.39 -11.41
N THR A 129 11.63 14.32 -12.46
CA THR A 129 11.27 15.49 -13.28
C THR A 129 10.21 16.38 -12.66
N GLU A 130 9.41 15.83 -11.76
CA GLU A 130 8.42 16.56 -10.97
C GLU A 130 8.84 16.51 -9.50
N GLU A 131 9.16 17.66 -8.92
CA GLU A 131 9.62 17.79 -7.53
C GLU A 131 8.44 17.69 -6.56
N SER A 132 7.83 16.51 -6.53
CA SER A 132 6.63 16.23 -5.74
C SER A 132 6.63 14.79 -5.22
N VAL A 133 5.77 14.51 -4.24
CA VAL A 133 5.54 13.15 -3.75
C VAL A 133 5.12 12.20 -4.89
N LYS A 134 4.25 12.68 -5.79
CA LYS A 134 3.86 11.91 -6.98
C LYS A 134 5.08 11.63 -7.86
N GLY A 135 5.89 12.65 -8.16
CA GLY A 135 7.09 12.51 -8.99
C GLY A 135 8.10 11.52 -8.43
N TYR A 136 8.22 11.42 -7.10
CA TYR A 136 9.02 10.38 -6.45
C TYR A 136 8.47 8.98 -6.75
N PHE A 137 7.18 8.77 -6.58
CA PHE A 137 6.59 7.45 -6.84
C PHE A 137 6.59 7.09 -8.33
N ASP A 138 6.54 8.06 -9.23
CA ASP A 138 6.70 7.81 -10.68
C ASP A 138 8.09 7.26 -11.03
N VAL A 139 9.15 7.66 -10.29
CA VAL A 139 10.52 7.18 -10.50
C VAL A 139 10.92 6.04 -9.57
N LEU A 140 10.12 5.72 -8.57
CA LEU A 140 10.44 4.71 -7.56
C LEU A 140 10.81 3.34 -8.13
N PRO A 141 10.11 2.77 -9.14
CA PRO A 141 10.49 1.48 -9.69
C PRO A 141 11.92 1.46 -10.22
N GLN A 142 12.34 2.52 -10.93
CA GLN A 142 13.70 2.64 -11.42
C GLN A 142 14.70 2.89 -10.28
N TYR A 143 14.31 3.69 -9.28
CA TYR A 143 15.13 3.93 -8.09
C TYR A 143 15.41 2.64 -7.32
N LEU A 144 14.38 1.83 -7.06
CA LEU A 144 14.54 0.55 -6.37
C LEU A 144 15.44 -0.42 -7.14
N SER A 145 15.32 -0.45 -8.47
CA SER A 145 16.20 -1.25 -9.32
C SER A 145 17.66 -0.80 -9.23
N ALA A 146 17.91 0.50 -9.10
CA ALA A 146 19.26 1.04 -8.94
C ALA A 146 19.84 0.70 -7.56
N VAL A 147 19.07 0.91 -6.48
CA VAL A 147 19.54 0.63 -5.11
C VAL A 147 19.68 -0.86 -4.82
N ALA A 148 18.90 -1.72 -5.47
CA ALA A 148 19.05 -3.17 -5.36
C ALA A 148 20.43 -3.69 -5.75
N ALA A 149 21.16 -2.91 -6.58
CA ALA A 149 22.54 -3.22 -6.96
C ALA A 149 23.57 -2.85 -5.87
N GLU A 150 23.18 -2.07 -4.86
CA GLU A 150 24.09 -1.65 -3.80
C GLU A 150 24.37 -2.81 -2.82
N PRO A 151 25.65 -3.07 -2.47
CA PRO A 151 26.03 -4.24 -1.69
C PRO A 151 25.34 -4.36 -0.33
N PHE A 152 25.01 -3.24 0.31
CA PHE A 152 24.38 -3.26 1.64
C PHE A 152 22.92 -3.65 1.61
N TYR A 153 22.26 -3.64 0.44
CA TYR A 153 20.91 -4.14 0.28
C TYR A 153 20.84 -5.60 -0.21
N SER A 154 21.98 -6.30 -0.29
CA SER A 154 22.04 -7.67 -0.83
C SER A 154 21.19 -8.71 -0.07
N SER A 155 20.77 -8.43 1.17
CA SER A 155 19.89 -9.29 1.97
C SER A 155 18.41 -8.98 1.78
N LEU A 156 18.05 -7.99 0.97
CA LEU A 156 16.69 -7.55 0.73
C LEU A 156 16.35 -7.64 -0.75
N HIS A 157 15.31 -8.38 -1.09
CA HIS A 157 14.79 -8.46 -2.44
C HIS A 157 13.73 -7.38 -2.64
N PHE A 158 14.14 -6.26 -3.25
CA PHE A 158 13.20 -5.22 -3.62
C PHE A 158 12.20 -5.70 -4.66
N PRO A 159 10.91 -5.43 -4.48
CA PRO A 159 9.91 -5.75 -5.49
C PRO A 159 10.16 -4.95 -6.77
N GLN A 160 9.89 -5.58 -7.90
CA GLN A 160 9.94 -4.91 -9.19
C GLN A 160 8.52 -4.46 -9.55
N TYR A 161 8.29 -3.16 -9.52
CA TYR A 161 7.00 -2.58 -9.87
C TYR A 161 6.94 -2.25 -11.36
N GLU A 162 5.96 -2.83 -12.05
CA GLU A 162 5.64 -2.53 -13.43
C GLU A 162 4.29 -1.80 -13.50
N ASN A 163 4.13 -0.92 -14.48
CA ASN A 163 2.89 -0.17 -14.71
C ASN A 163 2.41 0.60 -13.47
N PHE A 164 3.35 1.09 -12.67
CA PHE A 164 3.03 1.82 -11.44
C PHE A 164 2.24 3.09 -11.79
N THR A 165 1.02 3.18 -11.28
CA THR A 165 0.09 4.27 -11.58
C THR A 165 -0.51 4.81 -10.29
N VAL A 166 -0.31 6.10 -10.04
CA VAL A 166 -0.95 6.80 -8.92
C VAL A 166 -2.40 7.08 -9.28
N THR A 167 -3.33 6.55 -8.49
CA THR A 167 -4.78 6.71 -8.71
C THR A 167 -5.38 7.83 -7.86
N GLU A 168 -4.83 8.07 -6.68
CA GLU A 168 -5.25 9.15 -5.76
C GLU A 168 -4.04 9.69 -5.00
N ALA A 169 -4.09 10.95 -4.62
CA ALA A 169 -3.05 11.61 -3.83
C ALA A 169 -3.68 12.45 -2.72
N PHE A 170 -3.08 12.39 -1.53
CA PHE A 170 -3.50 13.13 -0.34
C PHE A 170 -2.28 13.81 0.27
N ASP A 171 -2.39 15.10 0.53
CA ASP A 171 -1.35 15.84 1.23
C ASP A 171 -1.27 15.37 2.70
N ALA A 172 -0.06 15.24 3.20
CA ALA A 172 0.21 14.96 4.60
C ALA A 172 1.15 16.04 5.17
N THR A 173 1.18 16.16 6.48
CA THR A 173 2.12 17.07 7.14
C THR A 173 3.43 16.34 7.41
N GLY A 174 4.50 16.83 6.80
CA GLY A 174 5.85 16.30 7.06
C GLY A 174 6.36 16.77 8.43
N SER A 175 7.08 15.90 9.11
CA SER A 175 7.69 16.22 10.42
C SER A 175 9.11 16.75 10.29
N LEU A 176 9.78 16.50 9.15
CA LEU A 176 11.11 17.01 8.84
C LEU A 176 11.08 18.34 8.06
N GLY A 177 9.88 18.89 7.84
CA GLY A 177 9.68 20.13 7.10
C GLY A 177 9.76 19.96 5.58
N GLY A 178 9.66 18.72 5.09
CA GLY A 178 9.57 18.36 3.69
C GLY A 178 8.13 18.31 3.16
N ALA A 179 8.00 17.99 1.88
CA ALA A 179 6.72 17.68 1.26
C ALA A 179 6.35 16.23 1.60
N ALA A 180 5.29 16.04 2.37
CA ALA A 180 4.80 14.72 2.71
C ALA A 180 3.46 14.43 2.01
N GLY A 181 3.21 13.15 1.70
CA GLY A 181 1.96 12.75 1.08
C GLY A 181 1.71 11.25 1.20
N VAL A 182 0.44 10.92 1.03
CA VAL A 182 -0.05 9.54 0.92
C VAL A 182 -0.69 9.38 -0.44
N LEU A 183 -0.38 8.30 -1.12
CA LEU A 183 -0.90 7.99 -2.45
C LEU A 183 -1.60 6.64 -2.43
N ARG A 184 -2.61 6.48 -3.28
CA ARG A 184 -3.04 5.17 -3.76
C ARG A 184 -2.39 4.89 -5.10
N ALA A 185 -1.97 3.66 -5.29
CA ALA A 185 -1.36 3.23 -6.52
C ALA A 185 -1.86 1.84 -6.93
N GLU A 186 -1.88 1.62 -8.23
CA GLU A 186 -2.03 0.32 -8.85
C GLU A 186 -0.73 -0.02 -9.59
N PHE A 187 -0.35 -1.28 -9.59
CA PHE A 187 0.86 -1.74 -10.26
C PHE A 187 0.80 -3.24 -10.54
N THR A 188 1.75 -3.73 -11.30
CA THR A 188 1.98 -5.16 -11.49
C THR A 188 3.30 -5.54 -10.83
N GLN A 189 3.33 -6.66 -10.11
CA GLN A 189 4.53 -7.24 -9.53
C GLN A 189 4.51 -8.74 -9.72
N ASP A 190 5.58 -9.30 -10.24
CA ASP A 190 5.68 -10.74 -10.55
C ASP A 190 4.53 -11.26 -11.43
N GLY A 191 3.98 -10.41 -12.29
CA GLY A 191 2.83 -10.71 -13.16
C GLY A 191 1.48 -10.69 -12.46
N ILE A 192 1.40 -10.28 -11.19
CA ILE A 192 0.16 -10.14 -10.41
C ILE A 192 -0.22 -8.66 -10.35
N GLU A 193 -1.47 -8.35 -10.71
CA GLU A 193 -2.02 -7.00 -10.50
C GLU A 193 -2.23 -6.74 -9.01
N ALA A 194 -1.75 -5.60 -8.54
CA ALA A 194 -1.81 -5.19 -7.16
C ALA A 194 -2.31 -3.76 -7.01
N GLU A 195 -2.82 -3.46 -5.85
CA GLU A 195 -3.15 -2.12 -5.40
C GLU A 195 -2.62 -1.89 -3.98
N GLY A 196 -2.36 -0.64 -3.65
CA GLY A 196 -1.84 -0.35 -2.32
C GLY A 196 -1.84 1.13 -1.98
N MET A 197 -1.39 1.40 -0.75
CA MET A 197 -1.13 2.75 -0.27
C MET A 197 0.36 2.95 -0.08
N CYS A 198 0.79 4.14 -0.46
CA CYS A 198 2.19 4.56 -0.43
C CYS A 198 2.32 5.88 0.31
N SER A 199 3.38 6.06 1.08
CA SER A 199 3.66 7.33 1.75
C SER A 199 5.14 7.65 1.73
N VAL A 200 5.46 8.93 1.79
CA VAL A 200 6.84 9.43 1.87
C VAL A 200 6.86 10.88 2.35
N GLU A 201 7.97 11.28 2.96
CA GLU A 201 8.33 12.68 3.14
C GLU A 201 9.58 13.01 2.32
N LEU A 202 9.51 14.00 1.43
CA LEU A 202 10.60 14.48 0.58
C LEU A 202 11.22 15.73 1.18
N VAL A 203 12.48 15.64 1.54
CA VAL A 203 13.25 16.76 2.12
C VAL A 203 14.29 17.22 1.12
N PRO A 204 14.28 18.50 0.69
CA PRO A 204 15.29 19.02 -0.22
C PRO A 204 16.66 19.13 0.47
N PHE A 205 17.70 18.73 -0.24
CA PHE A 205 19.10 18.88 0.19
C PHE A 205 19.83 19.81 -0.78
N PRO A 206 19.91 21.11 -0.48
CA PRO A 206 20.57 22.06 -1.37
C PRO A 206 22.08 21.92 -1.29
N ILE A 207 22.74 21.98 -2.46
CA ILE A 207 24.21 21.98 -2.59
C ILE A 207 24.64 23.32 -3.16
N PRO A 208 25.39 24.14 -2.42
CA PRO A 208 25.79 25.46 -2.88
C PRO A 208 26.54 25.38 -4.23
N GLY A 209 26.02 26.10 -5.23
CA GLY A 209 26.60 26.18 -6.57
C GLY A 209 26.30 24.99 -7.51
N LEU A 210 25.59 23.96 -7.03
CA LEU A 210 25.28 22.76 -7.82
C LEU A 210 23.79 22.41 -7.86
N GLY A 211 22.93 23.24 -7.25
CA GLY A 211 21.50 22.92 -7.13
C GLY A 211 21.21 22.08 -5.89
N GLY A 212 20.80 20.86 -6.07
CA GLY A 212 20.48 19.97 -4.95
C GLY A 212 19.78 18.69 -5.41
N TYR A 213 19.50 17.84 -4.44
CA TYR A 213 18.70 16.62 -4.64
C TYR A 213 17.67 16.52 -3.51
N TYR A 214 16.76 15.57 -3.61
CA TYR A 214 15.85 15.25 -2.51
C TYR A 214 16.30 13.99 -1.78
N MET A 215 15.95 13.96 -0.49
CA MET A 215 16.01 12.76 0.35
C MET A 215 14.56 12.33 0.60
N ALA A 216 14.25 11.07 0.36
CA ALA A 216 12.98 10.48 0.72
C ALA A 216 13.12 9.79 2.07
N TYR A 217 12.27 10.14 3.01
CA TYR A 217 12.22 9.56 4.34
C TYR A 217 10.95 8.76 4.52
N SER A 218 11.05 7.65 5.27
CA SER A 218 9.94 6.80 5.67
C SER A 218 9.07 6.35 4.50
N THR A 219 9.70 6.05 3.35
CA THR A 219 8.95 5.50 2.24
C THR A 219 8.28 4.21 2.66
N THR A 220 6.96 4.18 2.57
CA THR A 220 6.15 3.03 2.95
C THR A 220 5.28 2.63 1.77
N ILE A 221 5.21 1.33 1.48
CA ILE A 221 4.26 0.76 0.54
C ILE A 221 3.61 -0.43 1.24
N VAL A 222 2.30 -0.37 1.39
CA VAL A 222 1.47 -1.49 1.83
C VAL A 222 0.56 -1.87 0.68
N SER A 223 0.56 -3.15 0.29
CA SER A 223 -0.17 -3.59 -0.89
C SER A 223 -0.78 -4.98 -0.73
N ALA A 224 -1.74 -5.26 -1.58
CA ALA A 224 -2.32 -6.57 -1.77
C ALA A 224 -2.73 -6.77 -3.24
N GLU A 225 -3.15 -7.98 -3.59
CA GLU A 225 -3.73 -8.28 -4.88
C GLU A 225 -4.89 -7.33 -5.17
N LYS A 226 -5.01 -6.86 -6.42
CA LYS A 226 -6.01 -5.89 -6.84
C LYS A 226 -7.43 -6.37 -6.55
N GLY A 227 -8.23 -5.52 -5.95
CA GLY A 227 -9.57 -5.81 -5.47
C GLY A 227 -9.61 -6.52 -4.09
N MET A 228 -8.45 -6.83 -3.50
CA MET A 228 -8.34 -7.49 -2.20
C MET A 228 -7.75 -6.59 -1.12
N PHE A 229 -7.20 -5.42 -1.48
CA PHE A 229 -6.50 -4.55 -0.55
C PHE A 229 -7.34 -4.18 0.69
N GLN A 230 -8.62 -3.92 0.51
CA GLN A 230 -9.54 -3.60 1.59
C GLN A 230 -9.62 -4.71 2.68
N ASN A 231 -9.43 -5.97 2.27
CA ASN A 231 -9.43 -7.10 3.20
C ASN A 231 -8.13 -7.19 4.01
N TRP A 232 -7.03 -6.63 3.47
CA TRP A 232 -5.71 -6.66 4.08
C TRP A 232 -5.37 -5.38 4.87
N GLU A 233 -6.06 -4.29 4.60
CA GLU A 233 -5.75 -2.94 5.09
C GLU A 233 -5.53 -2.91 6.60
N ASP A 234 -6.46 -3.44 7.40
CA ASP A 234 -6.38 -3.42 8.86
C ASP A 234 -5.14 -4.19 9.38
N ILE A 235 -4.89 -5.38 8.87
CA ILE A 235 -3.77 -6.20 9.34
C ILE A 235 -2.43 -5.64 8.90
N LEU A 236 -2.32 -5.12 7.68
CA LEU A 236 -1.11 -4.47 7.16
C LEU A 236 -0.78 -3.22 7.98
N THR A 237 -1.80 -2.44 8.32
CA THR A 237 -1.64 -1.21 9.11
C THR A 237 -1.21 -1.52 10.53
N ARG A 238 -1.86 -2.48 11.20
CA ARG A 238 -1.44 -2.92 12.54
C ARG A 238 -0.03 -3.49 12.55
N SER A 239 0.34 -4.22 11.51
CA SER A 239 1.68 -4.77 11.34
C SER A 239 2.71 -3.64 11.20
N LEU A 240 2.48 -2.69 10.30
CA LEU A 240 3.35 -1.51 10.13
C LEU A 240 3.48 -0.71 11.42
N GLY A 241 2.35 -0.50 12.13
CA GLY A 241 2.30 0.23 13.40
C GLY A 241 3.02 -0.41 14.56
N SER A 242 3.38 -1.66 14.42
CA SER A 242 4.14 -2.38 15.43
C SER A 242 5.66 -2.31 15.22
N LEU A 243 6.14 -1.63 14.16
CA LEU A 243 7.56 -1.48 13.89
C LEU A 243 8.22 -0.63 14.98
N ASP A 244 9.18 -1.22 15.68
CA ASP A 244 9.92 -0.59 16.75
C ASP A 244 11.43 -0.86 16.60
N TYR A 245 12.22 0.20 16.54
CA TYR A 245 13.67 0.12 16.41
C TYR A 245 14.33 -0.11 17.75
N SER A 246 15.30 -1.02 17.77
CA SER A 246 16.06 -1.30 19.00
C SER A 246 16.85 -0.08 19.48
N GLY A 247 17.04 0.01 20.81
CA GLY A 247 17.88 1.04 21.41
C GLY A 247 19.34 1.00 20.92
N SER A 248 19.85 -0.20 20.56
CA SER A 248 21.18 -0.36 19.97
C SER A 248 21.27 0.22 18.56
N TYR A 249 20.23 0.02 17.74
CA TYR A 249 20.14 0.60 16.41
C TYR A 249 20.11 2.13 16.48
N THR A 250 19.17 2.68 17.27
CA THR A 250 19.06 4.13 17.48
C THR A 250 20.33 4.76 18.03
N SER A 251 20.99 4.11 19.00
CA SER A 251 22.26 4.61 19.55
C SER A 251 23.40 4.58 18.54
N SER A 252 23.47 3.56 17.67
CA SER A 252 24.48 3.46 16.62
C SER A 252 24.27 4.52 15.53
N ALA A 253 23.03 4.77 15.15
CA ALA A 253 22.67 5.84 14.23
C ALA A 253 22.98 7.22 14.81
N MET A 254 22.77 7.41 16.10
CA MET A 254 23.09 8.63 16.85
C MET A 254 24.58 8.90 16.98
N ALA A 255 25.41 7.88 17.20
CA ALA A 255 26.85 8.04 17.45
C ALA A 255 27.63 8.54 16.21
N GLN A 256 27.05 8.52 15.04
CA GLN A 256 27.74 8.88 13.80
C GLN A 256 27.52 10.32 13.32
N SER A 257 26.60 11.06 13.92
CA SER A 257 26.39 12.46 13.57
C SER A 257 25.53 13.18 14.61
N ASP A 258 26.06 14.25 15.23
CA ASP A 258 25.27 15.13 16.11
C ASP A 258 24.06 15.75 15.37
N ALA A 259 24.14 15.93 14.07
CA ALA A 259 23.02 16.34 13.22
C ALA A 259 22.04 15.20 12.93
N ALA A 260 22.52 13.95 12.84
CA ALA A 260 21.66 12.77 12.69
C ALA A 260 20.93 12.43 14.00
N MET A 261 21.40 12.89 15.15
CA MET A 261 20.73 12.64 16.43
C MET A 261 19.39 13.35 16.56
N GLN A 262 19.33 14.62 16.22
CA GLN A 262 18.08 15.35 16.16
C GLN A 262 17.17 14.79 15.06
N GLN A 263 17.75 14.39 13.94
CA GLN A 263 17.07 13.82 12.79
C GLN A 263 16.52 12.42 13.08
N SER A 264 17.23 11.56 13.83
CA SER A 264 16.76 10.20 14.17
C SER A 264 15.59 10.20 15.17
N GLN A 265 15.61 11.10 16.16
CA GLN A 265 14.46 11.27 17.05
C GLN A 265 13.25 11.85 16.30
N GLN A 266 13.51 12.80 15.42
CA GLN A 266 12.50 13.34 14.51
C GLN A 266 12.00 12.28 13.53
N LEU A 267 12.86 11.41 12.99
CA LEU A 267 12.46 10.33 12.08
C LEU A 267 11.57 9.29 12.75
N SER A 268 11.86 8.92 13.99
CA SER A 268 10.99 8.00 14.74
C SER A 268 9.63 8.64 15.05
N GLN A 269 9.62 9.92 15.43
CA GLN A 269 8.39 10.67 15.62
C GLN A 269 7.64 10.85 14.30
N SER A 270 8.37 11.15 13.21
CA SER A 270 7.83 11.31 11.88
C SER A 270 7.20 10.03 11.32
N ALA A 271 7.84 8.89 11.53
CA ALA A 271 7.28 7.62 11.13
C ALA A 271 5.94 7.36 11.84
N ASN A 272 5.88 7.66 13.15
CA ASN A 272 4.66 7.51 13.93
C ASN A 272 3.59 8.53 13.51
N GLU A 273 3.96 9.80 13.33
CA GLU A 273 3.01 10.85 12.89
C GLU A 273 2.49 10.60 11.47
N MET A 274 3.36 10.14 10.56
CA MET A 274 2.94 9.76 9.21
C MET A 274 2.02 8.55 9.25
N GLN A 275 2.32 7.57 10.10
CA GLN A 275 1.47 6.43 10.33
C GLN A 275 0.11 6.85 10.89
N ASP A 276 0.08 7.77 11.87
CA ASP A 276 -1.17 8.32 12.42
C ASP A 276 -1.94 9.09 11.33
N ALA A 277 -1.25 9.81 10.45
CA ALA A 277 -1.86 10.51 9.31
C ALA A 277 -2.42 9.52 8.27
N ILE A 278 -1.70 8.44 7.98
CA ILE A 278 -2.19 7.35 7.13
C ILE A 278 -3.42 6.71 7.75
N MET A 279 -3.37 6.37 9.04
CA MET A 279 -4.48 5.78 9.78
C MET A 279 -5.71 6.69 9.77
N SER A 280 -5.51 7.97 10.10
CA SER A 280 -6.59 8.97 10.09
C SER A 280 -7.19 9.16 8.69
N SER A 281 -6.37 9.15 7.65
CA SER A 281 -6.82 9.22 6.25
C SER A 281 -7.63 7.98 5.86
N TRP A 282 -7.22 6.82 6.32
CA TRP A 282 -7.92 5.55 6.08
C TRP A 282 -9.24 5.47 6.84
N GLU A 283 -9.26 5.83 8.11
CA GLU A 283 -10.48 5.87 8.92
C GLU A 283 -11.53 6.83 8.32
N ASN A 284 -11.09 8.02 7.90
CA ASN A 284 -11.96 8.99 7.25
C ASN A 284 -12.51 8.46 5.91
N ARG A 285 -11.71 7.72 5.16
CA ARG A 285 -12.12 7.16 3.88
C ARG A 285 -13.05 5.97 4.06
N ASN A 286 -12.76 5.05 4.98
CA ASN A 286 -13.62 3.92 5.27
C ASN A 286 -14.98 4.41 5.74
N THR A 287 -15.00 5.40 6.64
CA THR A 287 -16.24 6.06 7.06
C THR A 287 -16.99 6.66 5.87
N SER A 288 -16.28 7.32 4.95
CA SER A 288 -16.88 7.93 3.76
C SER A 288 -17.40 6.88 2.77
N GLN A 289 -16.67 5.78 2.56
CA GLN A 289 -17.10 4.67 1.71
C GLN A 289 -18.28 3.93 2.32
N ASP A 290 -18.29 3.71 3.63
CA ASP A 290 -19.42 3.13 4.33
C ASP A 290 -20.68 3.99 4.19
N ILE A 291 -20.54 5.33 4.34
CA ILE A 291 -21.65 6.26 4.14
C ILE A 291 -22.14 6.22 2.69
N ILE A 292 -21.23 6.19 1.69
CA ILE A 292 -21.60 6.12 0.28
C ILE A 292 -22.29 4.78 -0.02
N SER A 293 -21.75 3.67 0.45
CA SER A 293 -22.33 2.34 0.28
C SER A 293 -23.70 2.22 0.93
N GLN A 294 -23.85 2.78 2.14
CA GLN A 294 -25.13 2.85 2.81
C GLN A 294 -26.15 3.69 2.03
N LYS A 295 -25.74 4.88 1.55
CA LYS A 295 -26.61 5.74 0.75
C LYS A 295 -27.01 5.10 -0.57
N GLN A 296 -26.11 4.38 -1.24
CA GLN A 296 -26.43 3.65 -2.46
C GLN A 296 -27.39 2.48 -2.19
N SER A 297 -27.16 1.76 -1.10
CA SER A 297 -28.08 0.69 -0.66
C SER A 297 -29.46 1.25 -0.34
N ASP A 298 -29.53 2.34 0.41
CA ASP A 298 -30.78 2.99 0.80
C ASP A 298 -31.54 3.50 -0.44
N ALA A 299 -30.84 4.15 -1.37
CA ALA A 299 -31.41 4.60 -2.64
C ALA A 299 -31.94 3.43 -3.50
N THR A 300 -31.22 2.31 -3.51
CA THR A 300 -31.66 1.10 -4.24
C THR A 300 -32.88 0.44 -3.61
N MET A 301 -32.99 0.50 -2.30
CA MET A 301 -34.13 -0.06 -1.55
C MET A 301 -35.28 0.92 -1.36
N GLY A 302 -35.13 2.18 -1.77
CA GLY A 302 -36.14 3.24 -1.65
C GLY A 302 -36.34 3.74 -0.21
N PHE A 303 -35.31 3.65 0.63
CA PHE A 303 -35.33 4.18 1.98
C PHE A 303 -34.62 5.52 2.05
N GLU A 304 -35.13 6.42 2.88
CA GLU A 304 -34.43 7.63 3.30
C GLU A 304 -34.19 7.56 4.81
N ARG A 305 -32.93 7.52 5.19
CA ARG A 305 -32.55 7.52 6.62
C ARG A 305 -32.56 8.95 7.15
N VAL A 306 -33.32 9.16 8.18
CA VAL A 306 -33.40 10.44 8.88
C VAL A 306 -32.70 10.32 10.22
N MET A 307 -31.73 11.19 10.48
CA MET A 307 -31.07 11.27 11.78
C MET A 307 -31.82 12.27 12.65
N ASP A 308 -32.26 11.83 13.80
CA ASP A 308 -32.73 12.71 14.86
C ASP A 308 -31.54 13.45 15.47
N THR A 309 -31.52 14.76 15.28
CA THR A 309 -30.41 15.62 15.72
C THR A 309 -30.34 15.79 17.24
N GLU A 310 -31.41 15.46 17.98
CA GLU A 310 -31.43 15.55 19.44
C GLU A 310 -30.92 14.25 20.09
N THR A 311 -31.24 13.11 19.51
CA THR A 311 -30.90 11.80 20.08
C THR A 311 -29.74 11.11 19.37
N GLY A 312 -29.34 11.58 18.17
CA GLY A 312 -28.33 10.97 17.32
C GLY A 312 -28.77 9.59 16.74
N LYS A 313 -30.02 9.22 16.88
CA LYS A 313 -30.54 7.96 16.34
C LYS A 313 -30.92 8.10 14.88
N ILE A 314 -30.63 7.05 14.11
CA ILE A 314 -30.98 6.96 12.70
C ILE A 314 -32.21 6.05 12.58
N TYR A 315 -33.22 6.51 11.85
CA TYR A 315 -34.47 5.80 11.58
C TYR A 315 -34.59 5.49 10.09
#